data_776f1da49a4b47026d0d50725ce8832d
#
_entry.id   776f1da49a4b47026d0d50725ce8832d
#
_cell.length_a   1.000
_cell.length_b   1.000
_cell.length_c   1.000
_cell.angle_alpha   90.00
_cell.angle_beta   90.00
_cell.angle_gamma   90.00
#
_symmetry.space_group_name_H-M   'P 1'
#
loop_
_entity.id
_entity.type
_entity.pdbx_description
1 polymer ?
#
loop_
_entity_poly.entity_id
_entity_poly.type
_entity_poly.pdbx_seq_one_letter_code
_entity_poly.pdbx_strand_id
1 'polypeptide(L)'
;MNLSYWTQGKGGHAIKNYIAKYFFDDLEKEKILYMHLNEDAVRHLFTVASSLDSMIIGEPQILGQLKGAYNEACKFNTSGQFLNKLFHKAFNCAKTVRTETKIAASPVSVSYAAVELSRKIFNGLEDKKVLLLGAGEMGKLTVKHFIKYGVKNINIANRTAEKALRFVEESFEDKEKRYLNVIDFSEYYKNLPNSDIVLCSTGSEDYILKYEDILPVIKMRKQKPLFLIDISMPRNIDPEINKIPNVYLFDIDDIGKMIENNIEIRKHEADAAVDLINTAVGEFMNWKESLNTVPVIISLRNKIKNLLESELSRYITDEKEKDIAVNSLTNKLLHEPTMLIKKSSLNPDGINSIKTVKALFNLDAEDNPDVSKKHIAESGSESETLYNETKIKLVK
;
A
#
# COMPACT_ATOMS: atom_id res chain seq x y z
N MET A 1 -3.36 -7.59 6.77
CA MET A 1 -3.82 -7.11 5.44
C MET A 1 -4.58 -5.80 5.64
N ASN A 2 -3.95 -4.67 5.31
CA ASN A 2 -4.58 -3.35 5.49
C ASN A 2 -5.39 -3.02 4.25
N LEU A 3 -6.73 -3.00 4.37
CA LEU A 3 -7.63 -2.60 3.29
C LEU A 3 -8.23 -1.25 3.66
N SER A 4 -7.82 -0.19 2.96
CA SER A 4 -8.37 1.15 3.15
C SER A 4 -9.48 1.40 2.13
N TYR A 5 -10.69 1.68 2.64
CA TYR A 5 -11.85 2.06 1.85
C TYR A 5 -12.36 3.43 2.26
N TRP A 6 -12.76 4.22 1.27
CA TRP A 6 -13.40 5.50 1.48
C TRP A 6 -14.85 5.42 1.02
N THR A 7 -15.81 5.55 1.95
CA THR A 7 -17.24 5.59 1.62
C THR A 7 -17.94 6.72 2.39
N GLN A 8 -18.98 7.29 1.79
CA GLN A 8 -19.90 8.17 2.51
C GLN A 8 -20.98 7.34 3.20
N GLY A 9 -21.19 7.56 4.51
CA GLY A 9 -22.29 6.97 5.26
C GLY A 9 -22.13 5.48 5.59
N LYS A 10 -23.19 4.69 5.40
CA LYS A 10 -23.29 3.27 5.81
C LYS A 10 -22.36 2.30 5.03
N GLY A 11 -21.69 2.77 3.99
CA GLY A 11 -20.88 1.93 3.11
C GLY A 11 -19.69 1.24 3.80
N GLY A 12 -19.06 1.89 4.79
CA GLY A 12 -17.91 1.32 5.51
C GLY A 12 -18.25 0.02 6.24
N HIS A 13 -19.40 -0.05 6.90
CA HIS A 13 -19.86 -1.27 7.57
C HIS A 13 -20.20 -2.38 6.57
N ALA A 14 -20.82 -2.04 5.44
CA ALA A 14 -21.12 -3.02 4.40
C ALA A 14 -19.85 -3.65 3.83
N ILE A 15 -18.81 -2.85 3.59
CA ILE A 15 -17.51 -3.32 3.12
C ILE A 15 -16.82 -4.19 4.18
N LYS A 16 -16.83 -3.78 5.45
CA LYS A 16 -16.28 -4.57 6.55
C LYS A 16 -16.93 -5.95 6.62
N ASN A 17 -18.26 -6.00 6.56
CA ASN A 17 -19.02 -7.25 6.59
C ASN A 17 -18.73 -8.13 5.36
N TYR A 18 -18.59 -7.52 4.17
CA TYR A 18 -18.25 -8.24 2.95
C TYR A 18 -16.85 -8.88 3.06
N ILE A 19 -15.86 -8.14 3.55
CA ILE A 19 -14.49 -8.63 3.75
C ILE A 19 -14.47 -9.74 4.79
N ALA A 20 -15.17 -9.56 5.93
CA ALA A 20 -15.28 -10.57 6.97
C ALA A 20 -15.87 -11.87 6.41
N LYS A 21 -16.96 -11.78 5.64
CA LYS A 21 -17.61 -12.94 5.01
C LYS A 21 -16.75 -13.60 3.93
N TYR A 22 -15.95 -12.84 3.19
CA TYR A 22 -15.15 -13.38 2.08
C TYR A 22 -13.87 -14.07 2.54
N PHE A 23 -13.20 -13.52 3.57
CA PHE A 23 -11.89 -14.00 4.02
C PHE A 23 -11.96 -14.79 5.34
N PHE A 24 -13.06 -14.71 6.08
CA PHE A 24 -13.17 -15.29 7.40
C PHE A 24 -14.52 -16.01 7.56
N ASP A 25 -14.48 -17.32 7.71
CA ASP A 25 -15.70 -18.15 7.91
C ASP A 25 -16.32 -17.96 9.29
N ASP A 26 -15.63 -17.31 10.23
CA ASP A 26 -16.03 -17.17 11.62
C ASP A 26 -16.20 -15.69 12.01
N LEU A 27 -17.38 -15.35 12.55
CA LEU A 27 -17.75 -13.99 12.97
C LEU A 27 -16.82 -13.40 14.05
N GLU A 28 -16.16 -14.23 14.87
CA GLU A 28 -15.19 -13.72 15.84
C GLU A 28 -13.97 -13.04 15.20
N LYS A 29 -13.65 -13.36 13.98
CA LYS A 29 -12.56 -12.75 13.22
C LYS A 29 -12.87 -11.32 12.79
N GLU A 30 -14.11 -10.84 12.90
CA GLU A 30 -14.42 -9.41 12.74
C GLU A 30 -13.63 -8.50 13.69
N LYS A 31 -13.19 -9.02 14.83
CA LYS A 31 -12.36 -8.28 15.80
C LYS A 31 -10.96 -7.94 15.25
N ILE A 32 -10.53 -8.62 14.19
CA ILE A 32 -9.25 -8.39 13.54
C ILE A 32 -9.32 -7.19 12.56
N LEU A 33 -10.54 -6.82 12.14
CA LEU A 33 -10.77 -5.71 11.22
C LEU A 33 -11.02 -4.42 12.00
N TYR A 34 -10.21 -3.41 11.74
CA TYR A 34 -10.44 -2.05 12.22
C TYR A 34 -10.87 -1.12 11.07
N MET A 35 -11.48 -0.01 11.41
CA MET A 35 -11.97 0.98 10.44
C MET A 35 -11.59 2.38 10.89
N HIS A 36 -10.91 3.10 10.04
CA HIS A 36 -10.63 4.52 10.21
C HIS A 36 -11.59 5.36 9.35
N LEU A 37 -11.98 6.53 9.83
CA LEU A 37 -12.92 7.43 9.16
C LEU A 37 -12.30 8.83 8.99
N ASN A 38 -12.72 9.54 7.96
CA ASN A 38 -12.34 10.94 7.71
C ASN A 38 -10.81 11.16 7.74
N GLU A 39 -10.35 12.08 8.58
CA GLU A 39 -8.94 12.44 8.71
C GLU A 39 -8.08 11.25 9.16
N ASP A 40 -8.59 10.43 10.09
CA ASP A 40 -7.86 9.26 10.57
C ASP A 40 -7.61 8.24 9.45
N ALA A 41 -8.55 8.08 8.52
CA ALA A 41 -8.37 7.23 7.34
C ALA A 41 -7.27 7.77 6.41
N VAL A 42 -7.21 9.07 6.21
CA VAL A 42 -6.16 9.74 5.42
C VAL A 42 -4.81 9.57 6.10
N ARG A 43 -4.74 9.85 7.40
CA ARG A 43 -3.55 9.72 8.23
C ARG A 43 -3.03 8.29 8.19
N HIS A 44 -3.89 7.31 8.43
CA HIS A 44 -3.53 5.90 8.39
C HIS A 44 -2.98 5.49 7.01
N LEU A 45 -3.65 5.88 5.91
CA LEU A 45 -3.15 5.59 4.56
C LEU A 45 -1.75 6.18 4.32
N PHE A 46 -1.48 7.41 4.78
CA PHE A 46 -0.18 8.06 4.61
C PHE A 46 0.89 7.39 5.49
N THR A 47 0.52 6.96 6.70
CA THR A 47 1.38 6.20 7.62
C THR A 47 1.77 4.85 7.00
N VAL A 48 0.79 4.10 6.46
CA VAL A 48 1.02 2.82 5.76
C VAL A 48 1.87 3.03 4.51
N ALA A 49 1.54 4.03 3.67
CA ALA A 49 2.32 4.33 2.46
C ALA A 49 3.79 4.66 2.78
N SER A 50 4.02 5.32 3.92
CA SER A 50 5.36 5.67 4.42
C SER A 50 6.06 4.52 5.14
N SER A 51 5.41 3.33 5.21
CA SER A 51 5.93 2.12 5.88
C SER A 51 6.21 2.33 7.38
N LEU A 52 5.39 3.13 8.06
CA LEU A 52 5.49 3.37 9.51
C LEU A 52 4.54 2.49 10.33
N ASP A 53 3.52 1.92 9.70
CA ASP A 53 2.56 0.98 10.29
C ASP A 53 2.86 -0.45 9.80
N SER A 54 4.06 -0.90 10.10
CA SER A 54 4.51 -2.25 9.79
C SER A 54 5.40 -2.77 10.91
N MET A 55 5.51 -4.10 11.02
CA MET A 55 6.43 -4.73 11.97
C MET A 55 7.88 -4.25 11.76
N ILE A 56 8.22 -3.87 10.53
CA ILE A 56 9.51 -3.29 10.17
C ILE A 56 9.30 -1.92 9.57
N ILE A 57 9.59 -0.90 10.37
CA ILE A 57 9.46 0.49 9.96
C ILE A 57 10.41 0.78 8.78
N GLY A 58 9.86 1.37 7.70
CA GLY A 58 10.63 1.78 6.52
C GLY A 58 10.75 0.71 5.43
N GLU A 59 10.04 -0.40 5.50
CA GLU A 59 10.08 -1.47 4.50
C GLU A 59 9.63 -0.97 3.11
N PRO A 60 10.50 -1.08 2.07
CA PRO A 60 10.19 -0.53 0.74
C PRO A 60 9.06 -1.26 0.00
N GLN A 61 8.75 -2.51 0.40
CA GLN A 61 7.74 -3.35 -0.27
C GLN A 61 6.33 -2.82 -0.07
N ILE A 62 6.00 -2.25 1.09
CA ILE A 62 4.66 -1.76 1.42
C ILE A 62 4.18 -0.72 0.42
N LEU A 63 5.04 0.26 0.10
CA LEU A 63 4.69 1.25 -0.92
C LEU A 63 4.49 0.62 -2.30
N GLY A 64 5.28 -0.41 -2.64
CA GLY A 64 5.13 -1.16 -3.89
C GLY A 64 3.79 -1.90 -3.96
N GLN A 65 3.41 -2.60 -2.89
CA GLN A 65 2.12 -3.29 -2.77
C GLN A 65 0.94 -2.33 -2.86
N LEU A 66 1.04 -1.18 -2.18
CA LEU A 66 0.00 -0.15 -2.22
C LEU A 66 -0.18 0.43 -3.62
N LYS A 67 0.91 0.70 -4.34
CA LYS A 67 0.87 1.13 -5.75
C LYS A 67 0.29 0.06 -6.66
N GLY A 68 0.63 -1.21 -6.45
CA GLY A 68 0.06 -2.33 -7.19
C GLY A 68 -1.46 -2.40 -7.01
N ALA A 69 -1.94 -2.36 -5.76
CA ALA A 69 -3.36 -2.38 -5.45
C ALA A 69 -4.11 -1.18 -6.04
N TYR A 70 -3.53 0.03 -5.99
CA TYR A 70 -4.09 1.22 -6.61
C TYR A 70 -4.18 1.08 -8.14
N ASN A 71 -3.14 0.56 -8.79
CA ASN A 71 -3.16 0.34 -10.24
C ASN A 71 -4.24 -0.66 -10.66
N GLU A 72 -4.44 -1.73 -9.89
CA GLU A 72 -5.55 -2.68 -10.14
C GLU A 72 -6.91 -1.98 -9.98
N ALA A 73 -7.10 -1.19 -8.93
CA ALA A 73 -8.34 -0.41 -8.76
C ALA A 73 -8.61 0.53 -9.94
N CYS A 74 -7.57 1.17 -10.50
CA CYS A 74 -7.69 2.00 -11.70
C CYS A 74 -8.09 1.19 -12.94
N LYS A 75 -7.53 -0.02 -13.15
CA LYS A 75 -7.88 -0.90 -14.27
C LYS A 75 -9.36 -1.30 -14.24
N PHE A 76 -9.91 -1.50 -13.06
CA PHE A 76 -11.32 -1.83 -12.86
C PHE A 76 -12.25 -0.61 -12.74
N ASN A 77 -11.74 0.61 -12.98
CA ASN A 77 -12.49 1.87 -12.85
C ASN A 77 -13.17 2.06 -11.48
N THR A 78 -12.61 1.47 -10.42
CA THR A 78 -13.12 1.60 -9.05
C THR A 78 -12.51 2.77 -8.28
N SER A 79 -11.56 3.49 -8.87
CA SER A 79 -10.89 4.65 -8.29
C SER A 79 -11.35 5.94 -8.98
N GLY A 80 -12.20 6.73 -8.32
CA GLY A 80 -12.65 8.04 -8.80
C GLY A 80 -11.65 9.16 -8.46
N GLN A 81 -11.99 10.40 -8.86
CA GLN A 81 -11.10 11.57 -8.71
C GLN A 81 -10.60 11.79 -7.28
N PHE A 82 -11.45 11.58 -6.27
CA PHE A 82 -11.10 11.73 -4.87
C PHE A 82 -10.03 10.72 -4.43
N LEU A 83 -10.24 9.44 -4.72
CA LEU A 83 -9.29 8.37 -4.39
C LEU A 83 -7.98 8.54 -5.17
N ASN A 84 -8.05 8.90 -6.44
CA ASN A 84 -6.86 9.18 -7.24
C ASN A 84 -6.00 10.27 -6.58
N LYS A 85 -6.62 11.39 -6.17
CA LYS A 85 -5.90 12.47 -5.48
C LYS A 85 -5.33 12.02 -4.14
N LEU A 86 -6.09 11.23 -3.37
CA LEU A 86 -5.69 10.69 -2.09
C LEU A 86 -4.44 9.79 -2.23
N PHE A 87 -4.47 8.80 -3.13
CA PHE A 87 -3.35 7.89 -3.34
C PHE A 87 -2.12 8.59 -3.89
N HIS A 88 -2.28 9.51 -4.86
CA HIS A 88 -1.15 10.30 -5.35
C HIS A 88 -0.50 11.15 -4.26
N LYS A 89 -1.30 11.73 -3.36
CA LYS A 89 -0.77 12.50 -2.23
C LYS A 89 -0.07 11.58 -1.23
N ALA A 90 -0.61 10.38 -0.95
CA ALA A 90 0.02 9.36 -0.12
C ALA A 90 1.39 8.92 -0.69
N PHE A 91 1.47 8.69 -2.00
CA PHE A 91 2.73 8.32 -2.66
C PHE A 91 3.77 9.43 -2.60
N ASN A 92 3.35 10.68 -2.76
CA ASN A 92 4.24 11.83 -2.63
C ASN A 92 4.71 11.98 -1.17
N CYS A 93 3.82 11.87 -0.19
CA CYS A 93 4.16 11.89 1.23
C CYS A 93 5.20 10.81 1.55
N ALA A 94 4.96 9.56 1.12
CA ALA A 94 5.90 8.46 1.32
C ALA A 94 7.27 8.72 0.67
N LYS A 95 7.32 9.40 -0.48
CA LYS A 95 8.57 9.81 -1.13
C LYS A 95 9.29 10.86 -0.29
N THR A 96 8.59 11.89 0.19
CA THR A 96 9.14 12.95 1.03
C THR A 96 9.73 12.37 2.33
N VAL A 97 8.97 11.52 3.03
CA VAL A 97 9.43 10.82 4.23
C VAL A 97 10.73 10.05 3.97
N ARG A 98 10.82 9.33 2.85
CA ARG A 98 12.02 8.57 2.49
C ARG A 98 13.24 9.42 2.14
N THR A 99 13.02 10.63 1.60
CA THR A 99 14.12 11.52 1.20
C THR A 99 14.57 12.44 2.34
N GLU A 100 13.66 12.83 3.21
CA GLU A 100 13.95 13.80 4.28
C GLU A 100 14.24 13.16 5.64
N THR A 101 13.96 11.84 5.77
CA THR A 101 14.30 11.08 6.98
C THR A 101 15.21 9.90 6.65
N LYS A 102 15.95 9.42 7.64
CA LYS A 102 16.78 8.20 7.50
C LYS A 102 15.98 6.91 7.68
N ILE A 103 14.65 6.98 7.75
CA ILE A 103 13.78 5.81 7.90
C ILE A 103 14.02 4.78 6.78
N ALA A 104 14.29 5.25 5.56
CA ALA A 104 14.60 4.39 4.42
C ALA A 104 16.10 4.12 4.23
N ALA A 105 16.98 4.81 4.96
CA ALA A 105 18.43 4.71 4.76
C ALA A 105 19.05 3.43 5.32
N SER A 106 18.38 2.75 6.24
CA SER A 106 18.74 1.40 6.66
C SER A 106 17.72 0.43 6.05
N PRO A 107 18.08 -0.34 5.03
CA PRO A 107 17.23 -1.39 4.49
C PRO A 107 17.20 -2.53 5.51
N VAL A 108 16.33 -2.41 6.50
CA VAL A 108 16.06 -3.49 7.42
C VAL A 108 14.73 -4.11 7.00
N SER A 109 14.78 -4.76 5.85
CA SER A 109 13.77 -5.79 5.56
C SER A 109 14.12 -7.03 6.40
N VAL A 110 13.11 -7.82 6.75
CA VAL A 110 13.31 -9.17 7.33
C VAL A 110 14.40 -9.91 6.55
N SER A 111 14.36 -9.80 5.22
CA SER A 111 15.31 -10.40 4.30
C SER A 111 16.76 -9.95 4.54
N TYR A 112 16.99 -8.65 4.74
CA TYR A 112 18.32 -8.12 5.06
C TYR A 112 18.78 -8.55 6.45
N ALA A 113 17.90 -8.43 7.46
CA ALA A 113 18.25 -8.81 8.83
C ALA A 113 18.54 -10.29 8.96
N ALA A 114 17.81 -11.15 8.26
CA ALA A 114 18.07 -12.58 8.19
C ALA A 114 19.49 -12.89 7.64
N VAL A 115 19.91 -12.17 6.60
CA VAL A 115 21.25 -12.33 6.02
C VAL A 115 22.34 -11.76 6.92
N GLU A 116 22.12 -10.60 7.55
CA GLU A 116 23.07 -10.03 8.52
C GLU A 116 23.23 -10.90 9.75
N LEU A 117 22.16 -11.51 10.23
CA LEU A 117 22.18 -12.47 11.31
C LEU A 117 23.02 -13.71 10.93
N SER A 118 22.78 -14.24 9.74
CA SER A 118 23.57 -15.36 9.17
C SER A 118 25.04 -15.00 9.11
N ARG A 119 25.38 -13.79 8.63
CA ARG A 119 26.76 -13.30 8.53
C ARG A 119 27.45 -13.24 9.89
N LYS A 120 26.74 -12.77 10.92
CA LYS A 120 27.28 -12.69 12.29
C LYS A 120 27.54 -14.09 12.88
N ILE A 121 26.60 -15.03 12.66
CA ILE A 121 26.71 -16.41 13.18
C ILE A 121 27.87 -17.14 12.53
N PHE A 122 28.06 -17.00 11.23
CA PHE A 122 29.09 -17.75 10.47
C PHE A 122 30.39 -16.98 10.28
N ASN A 123 30.46 -15.72 10.73
CA ASN A 123 31.62 -14.84 10.54
C ASN A 123 32.08 -14.73 9.07
N GLY A 124 31.10 -14.64 8.16
CA GLY A 124 31.25 -14.60 6.70
C GLY A 124 30.32 -15.58 6.01
N LEU A 125 29.99 -15.33 4.74
CA LEU A 125 29.00 -16.12 3.99
C LEU A 125 29.55 -16.70 2.68
N GLU A 126 30.78 -16.39 2.29
CA GLU A 126 31.32 -16.65 0.96
C GLU A 126 31.36 -18.15 0.63
N ASP A 127 31.60 -18.98 1.63
CA ASP A 127 31.72 -20.47 1.50
C ASP A 127 30.43 -21.18 1.94
N LYS A 128 29.38 -20.46 2.30
CA LYS A 128 28.17 -21.08 2.83
C LYS A 128 27.23 -21.52 1.71
N LYS A 129 26.54 -22.63 2.00
CA LYS A 129 25.54 -23.22 1.12
C LYS A 129 24.15 -22.89 1.66
N VAL A 130 23.32 -22.30 0.81
CA VAL A 130 21.95 -21.89 1.15
C VAL A 130 20.97 -22.81 0.45
N LEU A 131 19.94 -23.24 1.17
CA LEU A 131 18.77 -23.91 0.63
C LEU A 131 17.54 -23.01 0.84
N LEU A 132 16.93 -22.56 -0.25
CA LEU A 132 15.65 -21.84 -0.22
C LEU A 132 14.50 -22.83 -0.45
N LEU A 133 13.56 -22.88 0.48
CA LEU A 133 12.28 -23.55 0.35
C LEU A 133 11.19 -22.51 0.05
N GLY A 134 10.66 -22.53 -1.19
CA GLY A 134 9.69 -21.58 -1.70
C GLY A 134 10.29 -20.55 -2.65
N ALA A 135 9.45 -19.98 -3.50
CA ALA A 135 9.81 -19.00 -4.52
C ALA A 135 8.94 -17.73 -4.39
N GLY A 136 8.81 -17.21 -3.16
CA GLY A 136 8.06 -15.99 -2.85
C GLY A 136 8.92 -14.73 -2.94
N GLU A 137 8.27 -13.55 -2.90
CA GLU A 137 8.95 -12.24 -2.99
C GLU A 137 9.98 -12.01 -1.86
N MET A 138 9.66 -12.44 -0.63
CA MET A 138 10.60 -12.33 0.50
C MET A 138 11.84 -13.21 0.29
N GLY A 139 11.65 -14.45 -0.21
CA GLY A 139 12.74 -15.35 -0.58
C GLY A 139 13.64 -14.74 -1.65
N LYS A 140 13.06 -14.11 -2.67
CA LYS A 140 13.78 -13.39 -3.73
C LYS A 140 14.71 -12.30 -3.18
N LEU A 141 14.20 -11.47 -2.30
CA LEU A 141 15.00 -10.40 -1.71
C LEU A 141 16.11 -10.96 -0.83
N THR A 142 15.82 -12.00 -0.04
CA THR A 142 16.82 -12.64 0.82
C THR A 142 17.93 -13.27 -0.02
N VAL A 143 17.59 -13.96 -1.11
CA VAL A 143 18.58 -14.52 -2.05
C VAL A 143 19.46 -13.45 -2.67
N LYS A 144 18.89 -12.33 -3.10
CA LYS A 144 19.67 -11.17 -3.62
C LYS A 144 20.65 -10.64 -2.59
N HIS A 145 20.24 -10.56 -1.32
CA HIS A 145 21.15 -10.16 -0.24
C HIS A 145 22.24 -11.22 -0.01
N PHE A 146 21.92 -12.52 0.00
CA PHE A 146 22.95 -13.57 0.10
C PHE A 146 23.99 -13.47 -1.01
N ILE A 147 23.57 -13.31 -2.26
CA ILE A 147 24.48 -13.11 -3.41
C ILE A 147 25.37 -11.88 -3.21
N LYS A 148 24.77 -10.76 -2.78
CA LYS A 148 25.52 -9.52 -2.49
C LYS A 148 26.58 -9.70 -1.41
N TYR A 149 26.35 -10.58 -0.43
CA TYR A 149 27.31 -10.94 0.61
C TYR A 149 28.21 -12.13 0.25
N GLY A 150 28.27 -12.47 -1.03
CA GLY A 150 29.27 -13.41 -1.57
C GLY A 150 28.87 -14.88 -1.58
N VAL A 151 27.63 -15.22 -1.24
CA VAL A 151 27.14 -16.60 -1.36
C VAL A 151 27.10 -17.02 -2.83
N LYS A 152 27.72 -18.16 -3.15
CA LYS A 152 27.85 -18.68 -4.52
C LYS A 152 27.17 -20.03 -4.74
N ASN A 153 26.47 -20.55 -3.76
CA ASN A 153 25.79 -21.84 -3.84
C ASN A 153 24.45 -21.79 -3.16
N ILE A 154 23.41 -21.61 -3.97
CA ILE A 154 22.03 -21.47 -3.49
C ILE A 154 21.17 -22.47 -4.24
N ASN A 155 20.66 -23.47 -3.53
CA ASN A 155 19.67 -24.39 -4.03
C ASN A 155 18.26 -23.84 -3.77
N ILE A 156 17.38 -23.90 -4.76
CA ILE A 156 16.01 -23.41 -4.69
C ILE A 156 15.07 -24.56 -4.94
N ALA A 157 14.27 -24.89 -3.95
CA ALA A 157 13.24 -25.92 -4.04
C ALA A 157 11.85 -25.28 -3.93
N ASN A 158 10.97 -25.55 -4.88
CA ASN A 158 9.58 -25.10 -4.82
C ASN A 158 8.66 -26.23 -5.28
N ARG A 159 7.49 -26.37 -4.63
CA ARG A 159 6.51 -27.43 -4.96
C ARG A 159 6.15 -27.46 -6.45
N THR A 160 6.13 -26.33 -7.11
CA THR A 160 5.94 -26.19 -8.56
C THR A 160 7.27 -25.83 -9.21
N ALA A 161 7.88 -26.77 -9.93
CA ALA A 161 9.20 -26.59 -10.56
C ALA A 161 9.22 -25.39 -11.52
N GLU A 162 8.16 -25.19 -12.31
CA GLU A 162 8.05 -24.07 -13.25
C GLU A 162 8.05 -22.71 -12.54
N LYS A 163 7.52 -22.64 -11.29
CA LYS A 163 7.59 -21.39 -10.48
C LYS A 163 9.03 -21.13 -10.03
N ALA A 164 9.78 -22.15 -9.66
CA ALA A 164 11.18 -21.99 -9.29
C ALA A 164 12.03 -21.54 -10.48
N LEU A 165 11.81 -22.12 -11.66
CA LEU A 165 12.50 -21.73 -12.89
C LEU A 165 12.18 -20.27 -13.27
N ARG A 166 10.90 -19.91 -13.31
CA ARG A 166 10.47 -18.51 -13.57
C ARG A 166 11.04 -17.54 -12.53
N PHE A 167 11.04 -17.92 -11.26
CA PHE A 167 11.62 -17.13 -10.19
C PHE A 167 13.09 -16.79 -10.46
N VAL A 168 13.89 -17.78 -10.93
CA VAL A 168 15.29 -17.54 -11.30
C VAL A 168 15.39 -16.67 -12.55
N GLU A 169 14.64 -17.02 -13.61
CA GLU A 169 14.73 -16.31 -14.90
C GLU A 169 14.29 -14.84 -14.83
N GLU A 170 13.19 -14.56 -14.14
CA GLU A 170 12.60 -13.22 -14.11
C GLU A 170 13.18 -12.32 -13.01
N SER A 171 13.86 -12.90 -12.02
CA SER A 171 14.24 -12.16 -10.81
C SER A 171 15.71 -11.85 -10.69
N PHE A 172 16.58 -12.54 -11.45
CA PHE A 172 18.04 -12.45 -11.29
C PHE A 172 18.72 -12.17 -12.62
N GLU A 173 19.84 -11.43 -12.55
CA GLU A 173 20.70 -11.18 -13.71
C GLU A 173 21.52 -12.43 -14.06
N ASP A 174 21.95 -12.57 -15.32
CA ASP A 174 22.70 -13.75 -15.78
C ASP A 174 23.96 -14.03 -14.97
N LYS A 175 24.63 -12.99 -14.47
CA LYS A 175 25.79 -13.12 -13.57
C LYS A 175 25.43 -13.72 -12.20
N GLU A 176 24.18 -13.57 -11.76
CA GLU A 176 23.67 -14.06 -10.48
C GLU A 176 23.11 -15.48 -10.63
N LYS A 177 22.47 -15.79 -11.76
CA LYS A 177 21.87 -17.10 -12.08
C LYS A 177 22.87 -18.25 -11.94
N ARG A 178 24.15 -18.02 -12.23
CA ARG A 178 25.21 -19.02 -12.09
C ARG A 178 25.42 -19.54 -10.65
N TYR A 179 24.91 -18.83 -9.66
CA TYR A 179 24.98 -19.22 -8.24
C TYR A 179 23.72 -19.95 -7.78
N LEU A 180 22.69 -20.00 -8.63
CA LEU A 180 21.36 -20.52 -8.31
C LEU A 180 21.16 -21.87 -9.00
N ASN A 181 20.72 -22.85 -8.23
CA ASN A 181 20.41 -24.18 -8.74
C ASN A 181 18.98 -24.55 -8.33
N VAL A 182 18.12 -24.79 -9.30
CA VAL A 182 16.75 -25.26 -9.05
C VAL A 182 16.78 -26.76 -8.88
N ILE A 183 16.24 -27.23 -7.77
CA ILE A 183 16.13 -28.66 -7.44
C ILE A 183 14.64 -29.04 -7.31
N ASP A 184 14.34 -30.31 -7.51
CA ASP A 184 13.00 -30.83 -7.24
C ASP A 184 12.67 -30.70 -5.75
N PHE A 185 11.41 -30.33 -5.45
CA PHE A 185 10.98 -30.16 -4.06
C PHE A 185 11.10 -31.46 -3.27
N SER A 186 10.87 -32.61 -3.88
CA SER A 186 11.02 -33.92 -3.24
C SER A 186 12.46 -34.23 -2.82
N GLU A 187 13.44 -33.50 -3.38
CA GLU A 187 14.86 -33.70 -3.10
C GLU A 187 15.45 -32.72 -2.06
N TYR A 188 14.65 -31.76 -1.55
CA TYR A 188 15.19 -30.80 -0.59
C TYR A 188 15.80 -31.48 0.63
N TYR A 189 15.18 -32.56 1.11
CA TYR A 189 15.65 -33.31 2.27
C TYR A 189 17.06 -33.87 2.08
N LYS A 190 17.41 -34.35 0.88
CA LYS A 190 18.77 -34.83 0.53
C LYS A 190 19.79 -33.69 0.54
N ASN A 191 19.35 -32.46 0.38
CA ASN A 191 20.22 -31.28 0.36
C ASN A 191 20.44 -30.68 1.75
N LEU A 192 19.57 -30.96 2.74
CA LEU A 192 19.68 -30.44 4.11
C LEU A 192 21.05 -30.73 4.76
N PRO A 193 21.62 -31.97 4.68
CA PRO A 193 22.92 -32.26 5.30
C PRO A 193 24.05 -31.39 4.74
N ASN A 194 23.93 -30.93 3.51
CA ASN A 194 24.96 -30.15 2.82
C ASN A 194 24.71 -28.64 2.87
N SER A 195 23.61 -28.19 3.44
CA SER A 195 23.24 -26.77 3.56
C SER A 195 23.66 -26.22 4.93
N ASP A 196 24.20 -25.02 4.95
CA ASP A 196 24.59 -24.35 6.19
C ASP A 196 23.42 -23.44 6.68
N ILE A 197 22.68 -22.91 5.72
CA ILE A 197 21.53 -22.04 5.96
C ILE A 197 20.33 -22.59 5.18
N VAL A 198 19.20 -22.71 5.83
CA VAL A 198 17.91 -23.06 5.20
C VAL A 198 16.95 -21.92 5.42
N LEU A 199 16.41 -21.41 4.34
CA LEU A 199 15.45 -20.32 4.33
C LEU A 199 14.08 -20.84 3.88
N CYS A 200 13.06 -20.76 4.73
CA CYS A 200 11.67 -21.02 4.37
C CYS A 200 10.95 -19.71 4.03
N SER A 201 10.36 -19.67 2.84
CA SER A 201 9.55 -18.55 2.33
C SER A 201 8.41 -19.08 1.49
N THR A 202 7.50 -19.82 2.11
CA THR A 202 6.34 -20.44 1.43
C THR A 202 5.02 -19.99 2.04
N GLY A 203 3.92 -20.27 1.36
CA GLY A 203 2.56 -20.10 1.87
C GLY A 203 1.92 -21.44 2.26
N SER A 204 2.70 -22.43 2.72
CA SER A 204 2.16 -23.71 3.22
C SER A 204 1.43 -23.48 4.53
N GLU A 205 0.31 -24.17 4.73
CA GLU A 205 -0.41 -24.18 6.02
C GLU A 205 0.26 -25.11 7.04
N ASP A 206 1.01 -26.12 6.54
CA ASP A 206 1.69 -27.12 7.37
C ASP A 206 3.18 -26.85 7.51
N TYR A 207 3.78 -27.42 8.57
CA TYR A 207 5.23 -27.45 8.72
C TYR A 207 5.89 -28.28 7.60
N ILE A 208 6.85 -27.67 6.93
CA ILE A 208 7.67 -28.33 5.90
C ILE A 208 8.86 -29.04 6.55
N LEU A 209 9.45 -28.42 7.59
CA LEU A 209 10.54 -29.01 8.37
C LEU A 209 10.02 -29.33 9.77
N LYS A 210 10.06 -30.60 10.13
CA LYS A 210 9.64 -31.11 11.44
C LYS A 210 10.86 -31.52 12.27
N TYR A 211 10.64 -31.61 13.59
CA TYR A 211 11.69 -32.02 14.53
C TYR A 211 12.35 -33.35 14.13
N GLU A 212 11.54 -34.36 13.76
CA GLU A 212 12.01 -35.68 13.37
C GLU A 212 12.90 -35.68 12.11
N ASP A 213 12.65 -34.72 11.21
CA ASP A 213 13.41 -34.56 9.96
C ASP A 213 14.81 -34.02 10.20
N ILE A 214 14.96 -33.10 11.15
CA ILE A 214 16.25 -32.40 11.39
C ILE A 214 17.21 -33.23 12.27
N LEU A 215 16.69 -34.05 13.16
CA LEU A 215 17.51 -34.83 14.07
C LEU A 215 18.51 -35.76 13.33
N PRO A 216 18.13 -36.53 12.28
CA PRO A 216 19.07 -37.29 11.46
C PRO A 216 20.04 -36.40 10.68
N VAL A 217 19.57 -35.25 10.20
CA VAL A 217 20.39 -34.31 9.41
C VAL A 217 21.59 -33.80 10.23
N ILE A 218 21.42 -33.44 11.50
CA ILE A 218 22.48 -32.96 12.37
C ILE A 218 23.54 -34.06 12.62
N LYS A 219 23.10 -35.30 12.74
CA LYS A 219 24.05 -36.46 12.84
C LYS A 219 24.87 -36.58 11.57
N MET A 220 24.27 -36.53 10.39
CA MET A 220 24.96 -36.56 9.09
C MET A 220 25.92 -35.38 8.92
N ARG A 221 25.59 -34.21 9.45
CA ARG A 221 26.43 -33.02 9.45
C ARG A 221 27.60 -33.08 10.42
N LYS A 222 27.77 -34.17 11.18
CA LYS A 222 28.79 -34.31 12.20
C LYS A 222 28.77 -33.16 13.21
N GLN A 223 27.59 -32.78 13.63
CA GLN A 223 27.31 -31.69 14.58
C GLN A 223 27.72 -30.28 14.09
N LYS A 224 27.92 -30.07 12.79
CA LYS A 224 28.13 -28.74 12.26
C LYS A 224 26.84 -27.88 12.42
N PRO A 225 26.96 -26.62 12.76
CA PRO A 225 25.80 -25.75 12.93
C PRO A 225 24.88 -25.70 11.69
N LEU A 226 23.60 -25.74 11.92
CA LEU A 226 22.56 -25.53 10.91
C LEU A 226 21.73 -24.31 11.30
N PHE A 227 21.67 -23.35 10.40
CA PHE A 227 20.89 -22.13 10.60
C PHE A 227 19.60 -22.18 9.80
N LEU A 228 18.48 -22.07 10.49
CA LEU A 228 17.15 -22.12 9.92
C LEU A 228 16.49 -20.76 10.07
N ILE A 229 15.95 -20.25 8.98
CA ILE A 229 15.27 -18.97 8.91
C ILE A 229 13.85 -19.23 8.39
N ASP A 230 12.85 -18.92 9.19
CA ASP A 230 11.45 -19.02 8.77
C ASP A 230 10.82 -17.64 8.59
N ILE A 231 10.72 -17.20 7.34
CA ILE A 231 10.02 -15.97 6.95
C ILE A 231 8.66 -16.25 6.30
N SER A 232 8.13 -17.43 6.55
CA SER A 232 6.83 -17.87 6.04
C SER A 232 5.69 -17.40 6.95
N MET A 233 4.52 -17.20 6.37
CA MET A 233 3.31 -16.93 7.13
C MET A 233 2.14 -17.71 6.50
N PRO A 234 1.61 -18.71 7.19
CA PRO A 234 2.00 -19.22 8.52
C PRO A 234 3.40 -19.84 8.57
N ARG A 235 3.91 -20.14 9.79
CA ARG A 235 5.23 -20.75 10.01
C ARG A 235 5.32 -22.11 9.33
N ASN A 236 6.45 -22.38 8.68
CA ASN A 236 6.70 -23.64 8.00
C ASN A 236 7.79 -24.50 8.65
N ILE A 237 8.44 -24.01 9.71
CA ILE A 237 9.41 -24.74 10.49
C ILE A 237 8.83 -24.98 11.90
N ASP A 238 8.87 -26.24 12.34
CA ASP A 238 8.41 -26.62 13.68
C ASP A 238 9.30 -25.95 14.76
N PRO A 239 8.73 -25.16 15.68
CA PRO A 239 9.48 -24.50 16.75
C PRO A 239 10.24 -25.47 17.67
N GLU A 240 9.80 -26.72 17.80
CA GLU A 240 10.47 -27.75 18.60
C GLU A 240 11.90 -28.04 18.09
N ILE A 241 12.20 -27.75 16.83
CA ILE A 241 13.53 -27.88 16.23
C ILE A 241 14.59 -27.08 17.01
N ASN A 242 14.20 -25.98 17.63
CA ASN A 242 15.10 -25.13 18.42
C ASN A 242 15.68 -25.85 19.67
N LYS A 243 15.11 -26.99 20.04
CA LYS A 243 15.64 -27.86 21.12
C LYS A 243 16.78 -28.75 20.67
N ILE A 244 17.05 -28.85 19.36
CA ILE A 244 18.11 -29.69 18.82
C ILE A 244 19.45 -28.94 18.96
N PRO A 245 20.47 -29.52 19.62
CA PRO A 245 21.80 -28.90 19.72
C PRO A 245 22.38 -28.58 18.34
N ASN A 246 23.09 -27.44 18.22
CA ASN A 246 23.69 -26.95 16.98
C ASN A 246 22.68 -26.60 15.86
N VAL A 247 21.42 -26.47 16.17
CA VAL A 247 20.41 -25.89 15.28
C VAL A 247 19.97 -24.54 15.84
N TYR A 248 19.94 -23.55 14.99
CA TYR A 248 19.54 -22.18 15.32
C TYR A 248 18.36 -21.81 14.43
N LEU A 249 17.17 -21.76 15.00
CA LEU A 249 15.97 -21.35 14.31
C LEU A 249 15.63 -19.90 14.68
N PHE A 250 15.42 -19.08 13.67
CA PHE A 250 14.90 -17.71 13.81
C PHE A 250 13.70 -17.56 12.91
N ASP A 251 12.60 -17.15 13.50
CA ASP A 251 11.38 -16.80 12.77
C ASP A 251 11.30 -15.29 12.50
N ILE A 252 10.23 -14.89 11.82
CA ILE A 252 9.98 -13.49 11.44
C ILE A 252 9.86 -12.58 12.68
N ASP A 253 9.31 -13.08 13.80
CA ASP A 253 9.15 -12.32 15.04
C ASP A 253 10.50 -12.12 15.75
N ASP A 254 11.35 -13.14 15.76
CA ASP A 254 12.70 -13.05 16.34
C ASP A 254 13.56 -12.07 15.57
N ILE A 255 13.48 -12.13 14.24
CA ILE A 255 14.18 -11.18 13.36
C ILE A 255 13.63 -9.76 13.59
N GLY A 256 12.32 -9.62 13.76
CA GLY A 256 11.66 -8.37 14.10
C GLY A 256 12.21 -7.75 15.40
N LYS A 257 12.27 -8.52 16.48
CA LYS A 257 12.82 -8.06 17.78
C LYS A 257 14.29 -7.66 17.70
N MET A 258 15.10 -8.33 16.89
CA MET A 258 16.50 -7.93 16.68
C MET A 258 16.64 -6.61 15.94
N ILE A 259 15.69 -6.32 15.06
CA ILE A 259 15.60 -5.03 14.37
C ILE A 259 15.16 -3.94 15.35
N GLU A 260 14.24 -4.26 16.25
CA GLU A 260 13.73 -3.34 17.28
C GLU A 260 14.81 -2.84 18.23
N ASN A 261 15.81 -3.60 18.58
CA ASN A 261 16.91 -3.17 19.46
C ASN A 261 17.78 -2.03 18.87
N ASN A 262 17.59 -1.65 17.60
CA ASN A 262 18.15 -0.44 16.99
C ASN A 262 17.20 0.78 17.07
N ILE A 263 16.20 0.74 17.94
CA ILE A 263 15.02 1.62 17.95
C ILE A 263 15.32 3.04 18.43
N GLU A 264 16.31 3.30 19.27
CA GLU A 264 16.51 4.69 19.78
C GLU A 264 16.84 5.69 18.66
N ILE A 265 17.65 5.27 17.69
CA ILE A 265 17.94 6.11 16.51
C ILE A 265 16.70 6.26 15.63
N ARG A 266 15.84 5.23 15.58
CA ARG A 266 14.63 5.20 14.74
C ARG A 266 13.45 5.96 15.35
N LYS A 267 13.35 6.07 16.67
CA LYS A 267 12.30 6.88 17.30
C LYS A 267 12.39 8.34 16.86
N HIS A 268 13.57 8.91 16.85
CA HIS A 268 13.76 10.30 16.41
C HIS A 268 13.42 10.51 14.93
N GLU A 269 13.76 9.55 14.09
CA GLU A 269 13.43 9.57 12.65
C GLU A 269 11.94 9.28 12.40
N ALA A 270 11.31 8.47 13.25
CA ALA A 270 9.88 8.22 13.20
C ALA A 270 9.07 9.47 13.59
N ASP A 271 9.52 10.23 14.61
CA ASP A 271 8.88 11.49 15.00
C ASP A 271 8.93 12.52 13.87
N ALA A 272 10.09 12.69 13.22
CA ALA A 272 10.22 13.56 12.06
C ALA A 272 9.32 13.12 10.88
N ALA A 273 9.18 11.82 10.68
CA ALA A 273 8.28 11.30 9.65
C ALA A 273 6.81 11.53 9.98
N VAL A 274 6.42 11.44 11.26
CA VAL A 274 5.05 11.74 11.72
C VAL A 274 4.71 13.22 11.45
N ASP A 275 5.65 14.15 11.66
CA ASP A 275 5.43 15.57 11.36
C ASP A 275 5.21 15.83 9.86
N LEU A 276 6.00 15.18 9.01
CA LEU A 276 5.81 15.24 7.56
C LEU A 276 4.45 14.69 7.14
N ILE A 277 4.03 13.58 7.75
CA ILE A 277 2.70 12.98 7.49
C ILE A 277 1.59 13.93 7.94
N ASN A 278 1.70 14.50 9.15
CA ASN A 278 0.72 15.44 9.66
C ASN A 278 0.55 16.67 8.75
N THR A 279 1.65 17.20 8.24
CA THR A 279 1.64 18.29 7.25
C THR A 279 0.91 17.88 5.98
N ALA A 280 1.23 16.71 5.42
CA ALA A 280 0.61 16.20 4.20
C ALA A 280 -0.89 15.89 4.39
N VAL A 281 -1.29 15.40 5.57
CA VAL A 281 -2.69 15.18 5.94
C VAL A 281 -3.44 16.51 5.97
N GLY A 282 -2.89 17.54 6.66
CA GLY A 282 -3.48 18.87 6.73
C GLY A 282 -3.69 19.47 5.32
N GLU A 283 -2.70 19.38 4.44
CA GLU A 283 -2.82 19.83 3.06
C GLU A 283 -3.92 19.09 2.27
N PHE A 284 -4.04 17.78 2.48
CA PHE A 284 -5.09 16.99 1.83
C PHE A 284 -6.47 17.35 2.37
N MET A 285 -6.62 17.51 3.68
CA MET A 285 -7.88 17.90 4.30
C MET A 285 -8.31 19.30 3.86
N ASN A 286 -7.39 20.25 3.77
CA ASN A 286 -7.65 21.58 3.22
C ASN A 286 -8.14 21.50 1.76
N TRP A 287 -7.51 20.68 0.93
CA TRP A 287 -7.99 20.43 -0.43
C TRP A 287 -9.41 19.81 -0.43
N LYS A 288 -9.68 18.82 0.41
CA LYS A 288 -11.00 18.21 0.54
C LYS A 288 -12.07 19.25 0.89
N GLU A 289 -11.78 20.10 1.87
CA GLU A 289 -12.72 21.18 2.26
C GLU A 289 -12.94 22.19 1.14
N SER A 290 -11.91 22.49 0.34
CA SER A 290 -12.05 23.38 -0.81
C SER A 290 -13.04 22.87 -1.85
N LEU A 291 -13.30 21.56 -1.92
CA LEU A 291 -14.29 20.98 -2.83
C LEU A 291 -15.73 21.45 -2.49
N ASN A 292 -16.01 21.75 -1.22
CA ASN A 292 -17.30 22.25 -0.79
C ASN A 292 -17.61 23.66 -1.30
N THR A 293 -16.58 24.39 -1.74
CA THR A 293 -16.75 25.74 -2.29
C THR A 293 -17.09 25.74 -3.78
N VAL A 294 -16.76 24.66 -4.49
CA VAL A 294 -16.95 24.56 -5.94
C VAL A 294 -18.42 24.75 -6.36
N PRO A 295 -19.40 24.07 -5.73
CA PRO A 295 -20.81 24.27 -6.08
C PRO A 295 -21.26 25.73 -5.88
N VAL A 296 -20.80 26.38 -4.81
CA VAL A 296 -21.15 27.79 -4.51
C VAL A 296 -20.57 28.73 -5.55
N ILE A 297 -19.34 28.51 -5.99
CA ILE A 297 -18.70 29.30 -7.04
C ILE A 297 -19.44 29.12 -8.37
N ILE A 298 -19.84 27.87 -8.71
CA ILE A 298 -20.60 27.57 -9.92
C ILE A 298 -21.98 28.27 -9.86
N SER A 299 -22.73 28.13 -8.77
CA SER A 299 -24.07 28.78 -8.61
C SER A 299 -23.95 30.29 -8.68
N LEU A 300 -22.97 30.89 -8.01
CA LEU A 300 -22.70 32.33 -8.07
C LEU A 300 -22.38 32.77 -9.51
N ARG A 301 -21.53 32.02 -10.20
CA ARG A 301 -21.16 32.32 -11.59
C ARG A 301 -22.36 32.25 -12.52
N ASN A 302 -23.16 31.20 -12.42
CA ASN A 302 -24.36 31.04 -13.24
C ASN A 302 -25.37 32.16 -12.98
N LYS A 303 -25.58 32.53 -11.72
CA LYS A 303 -26.52 33.63 -11.37
C LYS A 303 -26.09 34.97 -11.97
N ILE A 304 -24.81 35.34 -11.83
CA ILE A 304 -24.28 36.56 -12.39
C ILE A 304 -24.31 36.51 -13.93
N LYS A 305 -23.98 35.40 -14.53
CA LYS A 305 -24.03 35.20 -15.97
C LYS A 305 -25.44 35.40 -16.50
N ASN A 306 -26.43 34.76 -15.91
CA ASN A 306 -27.84 34.89 -16.30
C ASN A 306 -28.36 36.33 -16.16
N LEU A 307 -27.99 37.03 -15.08
CA LEU A 307 -28.32 38.46 -14.91
C LEU A 307 -27.70 39.29 -16.01
N LEU A 308 -26.42 39.12 -16.33
CA LEU A 308 -25.76 39.86 -17.39
C LEU A 308 -26.32 39.55 -18.78
N GLU A 309 -26.67 38.32 -19.06
CA GLU A 309 -27.31 37.91 -20.31
C GLU A 309 -28.66 38.58 -20.46
N SER A 310 -29.48 38.58 -19.41
CA SER A 310 -30.82 39.22 -19.45
C SER A 310 -30.73 40.72 -19.65
N GLU A 311 -29.80 41.41 -19.00
CA GLU A 311 -29.64 42.86 -19.12
C GLU A 311 -28.99 43.28 -20.44
N LEU A 312 -27.91 42.61 -20.87
CA LEU A 312 -27.17 42.94 -22.08
C LEU A 312 -27.98 42.63 -23.36
N SER A 313 -28.93 41.69 -23.31
CA SER A 313 -29.85 41.41 -24.41
C SER A 313 -30.73 42.60 -24.78
N ARG A 314 -30.86 43.61 -23.89
CA ARG A 314 -31.60 44.86 -24.18
C ARG A 314 -30.78 45.86 -24.98
N TYR A 315 -29.43 45.70 -24.99
CA TYR A 315 -28.51 46.70 -25.56
C TYR A 315 -27.67 46.15 -26.69
N ILE A 316 -27.39 44.85 -26.70
CA ILE A 316 -26.54 44.17 -27.68
C ILE A 316 -27.39 43.18 -28.46
N THR A 317 -27.54 43.40 -29.76
CA THR A 317 -28.31 42.53 -30.68
C THR A 317 -27.47 41.42 -31.30
N ASP A 318 -26.18 41.60 -31.42
CA ASP A 318 -25.29 40.55 -31.92
C ASP A 318 -24.96 39.54 -30.82
N GLU A 319 -25.34 38.27 -31.04
CA GLU A 319 -25.18 37.21 -30.06
C GLU A 319 -23.71 36.95 -29.70
N LYS A 320 -22.74 37.08 -30.68
CA LYS A 320 -21.32 36.85 -30.41
C LYS A 320 -20.74 37.98 -29.56
N GLU A 321 -21.07 39.23 -29.87
CA GLU A 321 -20.60 40.36 -29.06
C GLU A 321 -21.17 40.30 -27.65
N LYS A 322 -22.45 39.90 -27.51
CA LYS A 322 -23.09 39.69 -26.24
C LYS A 322 -22.39 38.62 -25.40
N ASP A 323 -22.12 37.46 -25.98
CA ASP A 323 -21.41 36.38 -25.29
C ASP A 323 -20.01 36.79 -24.82
N ILE A 324 -19.28 37.53 -25.64
CA ILE A 324 -17.96 38.08 -25.28
C ILE A 324 -18.09 39.05 -24.10
N ALA A 325 -19.05 39.96 -24.15
CA ALA A 325 -19.30 40.94 -23.10
C ALA A 325 -19.70 40.25 -21.78
N VAL A 326 -20.66 39.32 -21.83
CA VAL A 326 -21.11 38.53 -20.67
C VAL A 326 -19.97 37.80 -20.02
N ASN A 327 -19.17 37.07 -20.80
CA ASN A 327 -18.03 36.28 -20.26
C ASN A 327 -16.94 37.21 -19.68
N SER A 328 -16.63 38.30 -20.34
CA SER A 328 -15.64 39.28 -19.87
C SER A 328 -16.07 39.93 -18.54
N LEU A 329 -17.32 40.40 -18.46
CA LEU A 329 -17.87 41.02 -17.26
C LEU A 329 -18.01 40.01 -16.10
N THR A 330 -18.49 38.80 -16.39
CA THR A 330 -18.57 37.72 -15.40
C THR A 330 -17.20 37.43 -14.79
N ASN A 331 -16.15 37.29 -15.62
CA ASN A 331 -14.82 37.03 -15.14
C ASN A 331 -14.25 38.18 -14.30
N LYS A 332 -14.44 39.43 -14.73
CA LYS A 332 -13.97 40.60 -13.99
C LYS A 332 -14.68 40.77 -12.65
N LEU A 333 -16.01 40.63 -12.61
CA LEU A 333 -16.81 40.78 -11.40
C LEU A 333 -16.54 39.64 -10.37
N LEU A 334 -16.32 38.44 -10.85
CA LEU A 334 -16.19 37.25 -9.98
C LEU A 334 -14.76 36.86 -9.65
N HIS A 335 -13.75 37.52 -10.18
CA HIS A 335 -12.37 37.21 -9.89
C HIS A 335 -12.08 37.27 -8.39
N GLU A 336 -12.24 38.45 -7.80
CA GLU A 336 -11.96 38.68 -6.37
C GLU A 336 -12.89 37.86 -5.45
N PRO A 337 -14.23 37.84 -5.65
CA PRO A 337 -15.10 36.97 -4.87
C PRO A 337 -14.70 35.49 -4.90
N THR A 338 -14.34 34.97 -6.07
CA THR A 338 -13.92 33.56 -6.21
C THR A 338 -12.61 33.29 -5.46
N MET A 339 -11.64 34.21 -5.54
CA MET A 339 -10.39 34.10 -4.81
C MET A 339 -10.63 34.14 -3.28
N LEU A 340 -11.52 35.02 -2.80
CA LEU A 340 -11.87 35.09 -1.40
C LEU A 340 -12.59 33.82 -0.90
N ILE A 341 -13.54 33.28 -1.66
CA ILE A 341 -14.24 32.04 -1.32
C ILE A 341 -13.22 30.89 -1.21
N LYS A 342 -12.31 30.76 -2.17
CA LYS A 342 -11.25 29.73 -2.13
C LYS A 342 -10.31 29.89 -0.94
N LYS A 343 -9.93 31.13 -0.61
CA LYS A 343 -9.04 31.42 0.53
C LYS A 343 -9.74 31.20 1.87
N SER A 344 -11.01 31.55 1.96
CA SER A 344 -11.82 31.35 3.15
C SER A 344 -12.04 29.89 3.50
N SER A 345 -12.08 28.98 2.50
CA SER A 345 -12.22 27.54 2.76
C SER A 345 -11.04 26.93 3.53
N LEU A 346 -9.92 27.64 3.61
CA LEU A 346 -8.73 27.22 4.33
C LEU A 346 -8.71 27.68 5.81
N ASN A 347 -9.66 28.47 6.23
CA ASN A 347 -9.75 29.01 7.59
C ASN A 347 -10.91 28.36 8.36
N PRO A 348 -10.81 28.16 9.69
CA PRO A 348 -11.91 27.66 10.52
C PRO A 348 -13.20 28.46 10.40
N ASP A 349 -13.10 29.77 10.18
CA ASP A 349 -14.24 30.68 9.95
C ASP A 349 -14.79 30.65 8.52
N GLY A 350 -14.18 29.87 7.64
CA GLY A 350 -14.55 29.82 6.21
C GLY A 350 -15.97 29.30 5.94
N ILE A 351 -16.48 28.43 6.82
CA ILE A 351 -17.88 27.95 6.75
C ILE A 351 -18.85 29.10 6.88
N ASN A 352 -18.58 30.09 7.74
CA ASN A 352 -19.39 31.27 7.89
C ASN A 352 -19.31 32.18 6.65
N SER A 353 -18.14 32.31 6.05
CA SER A 353 -17.97 33.08 4.81
C SER A 353 -18.74 32.47 3.65
N ILE A 354 -18.76 31.15 3.50
CA ILE A 354 -19.55 30.45 2.47
C ILE A 354 -21.05 30.63 2.69
N LYS A 355 -21.53 30.52 3.94
CA LYS A 355 -22.93 30.78 4.29
C LYS A 355 -23.30 32.22 3.99
N THR A 356 -22.42 33.17 4.30
CA THR A 356 -22.64 34.58 4.01
C THR A 356 -22.78 34.85 2.51
N VAL A 357 -21.89 34.27 1.69
CA VAL A 357 -21.99 34.39 0.23
C VAL A 357 -23.28 33.77 -0.29
N LYS A 358 -23.68 32.61 0.19
CA LYS A 358 -24.95 31.97 -0.17
C LYS A 358 -26.15 32.87 0.17
N ALA A 359 -26.16 33.47 1.36
CA ALA A 359 -27.22 34.35 1.80
C ALA A 359 -27.24 35.67 1.00
N LEU A 360 -26.08 36.35 0.81
CA LEU A 360 -25.98 37.61 0.08
C LEU A 360 -26.44 37.50 -1.37
N PHE A 361 -26.14 36.39 -2.01
CA PHE A 361 -26.53 36.17 -3.41
C PHE A 361 -27.74 35.28 -3.57
N ASN A 362 -28.40 34.90 -2.47
CA ASN A 362 -29.56 33.99 -2.47
C ASN A 362 -29.30 32.76 -3.36
N LEU A 363 -28.21 32.03 -3.05
CA LEU A 363 -27.81 30.83 -3.79
C LEU A 363 -28.40 29.61 -3.09
N ASP A 364 -29.65 29.27 -3.35
CA ASP A 364 -30.27 28.08 -2.81
C ASP A 364 -29.78 26.83 -3.55
N ALA A 365 -29.60 25.74 -2.80
CA ALA A 365 -29.06 24.50 -3.31
C ALA A 365 -29.99 23.77 -4.30
N GLU A 366 -31.20 24.25 -4.53
CA GLU A 366 -32.24 23.57 -5.33
C GLU A 366 -32.26 23.98 -6.81
N ASP A 367 -31.55 25.03 -7.22
CA ASP A 367 -31.59 25.52 -8.60
C ASP A 367 -30.62 24.88 -9.60
N ASN A 368 -30.03 23.71 -9.28
CA ASN A 368 -29.18 23.03 -10.26
C ASN A 368 -29.45 21.51 -10.36
N PRO A 369 -30.55 21.11 -11.07
CA PRO A 369 -30.83 19.68 -11.29
C PRO A 369 -29.86 18.98 -12.24
N ASP A 370 -29.00 19.71 -12.98
CA ASP A 370 -28.20 19.13 -14.07
C ASP A 370 -26.77 18.63 -13.69
N VAL A 371 -26.20 19.14 -12.59
CA VAL A 371 -24.81 18.73 -12.22
C VAL A 371 -24.81 17.45 -11.40
N SER A 372 -25.82 17.20 -10.58
CA SER A 372 -25.92 15.96 -9.79
C SER A 372 -26.36 14.74 -10.61
N LYS A 373 -27.07 14.94 -11.72
CA LYS A 373 -27.52 13.81 -12.58
C LYS A 373 -26.50 13.39 -13.63
N LYS A 374 -25.68 14.29 -14.17
CA LYS A 374 -24.65 13.92 -15.16
C LYS A 374 -23.50 13.11 -14.57
N HIS A 375 -23.09 13.38 -13.33
CA HIS A 375 -22.01 12.61 -12.67
C HIS A 375 -22.48 11.29 -12.04
N ILE A 376 -23.79 11.08 -11.85
CA ILE A 376 -24.36 9.83 -11.34
C ILE A 376 -24.88 8.94 -12.48
N ALA A 377 -25.34 9.53 -13.60
CA ALA A 377 -25.87 8.75 -14.72
C ALA A 377 -24.81 8.13 -15.63
N GLU A 378 -23.61 8.74 -15.74
CA GLU A 378 -22.51 8.14 -16.51
C GLU A 378 -21.76 7.03 -15.76
N SER A 379 -21.94 6.91 -14.43
CA SER A 379 -21.35 5.80 -13.63
C SER A 379 -22.32 4.67 -13.29
N GLY A 380 -23.61 4.83 -13.52
CA GLY A 380 -24.65 3.88 -13.07
C GLY A 380 -25.16 2.90 -14.14
N SER A 381 -25.10 3.24 -15.43
CA SER A 381 -25.68 2.38 -16.48
C SER A 381 -24.71 1.37 -17.08
N GLU A 382 -23.39 1.56 -16.94
CA GLU A 382 -22.40 0.59 -17.39
C GLU A 382 -22.02 -0.44 -16.32
N SER A 383 -22.27 -0.15 -15.03
CA SER A 383 -21.89 -1.06 -13.92
C SER A 383 -22.88 -2.22 -13.72
N GLU A 384 -24.15 -2.09 -14.07
CA GLU A 384 -25.12 -3.19 -13.94
C GLU A 384 -24.95 -4.26 -15.04
N THR A 385 -24.53 -3.88 -16.23
CA THR A 385 -24.30 -4.82 -17.34
C THR A 385 -23.01 -5.63 -17.13
N LEU A 386 -21.96 -5.00 -16.61
CA LEU A 386 -20.69 -5.68 -16.27
C LEU A 386 -20.81 -6.59 -15.03
N TYR A 387 -21.67 -6.25 -14.05
CA TYR A 387 -21.89 -7.07 -12.86
C TYR A 387 -22.51 -8.43 -13.18
N ASN A 388 -23.37 -8.48 -14.19
CA ASN A 388 -24.01 -9.72 -14.63
C ASN A 388 -23.12 -10.59 -15.54
N GLU A 389 -22.20 -10.01 -16.30
CA GLU A 389 -21.26 -10.77 -17.15
C GLU A 389 -20.06 -11.32 -16.38
N THR A 390 -19.63 -10.67 -15.29
CA THR A 390 -18.49 -11.13 -14.47
C THR A 390 -18.87 -12.31 -13.58
N LYS A 391 -20.15 -12.47 -13.23
CA LYS A 391 -20.65 -13.61 -12.44
C LYS A 391 -20.56 -14.95 -13.15
N ILE A 392 -20.43 -14.94 -14.48
CA ILE A 392 -20.37 -16.16 -15.33
C ILE A 392 -18.93 -16.66 -15.53
N LYS A 393 -17.90 -15.85 -15.24
CA LYS A 393 -16.48 -16.22 -15.46
C LYS A 393 -15.69 -16.65 -14.22
N LEU A 394 -16.29 -16.61 -13.03
CA LEU A 394 -15.63 -17.02 -11.77
C LEU A 394 -16.07 -18.39 -11.26
N VAL A 395 -16.82 -19.16 -12.06
CA VAL A 395 -17.24 -20.55 -11.77
C VAL A 395 -16.72 -21.46 -12.88
N LYS A 396 -15.44 -21.42 -13.15
CA LYS A 396 -14.71 -22.52 -13.81
C LYS A 396 -13.26 -22.55 -13.33
#